data_b640a2dd4d3202f99a336a9a529e99de
#
_entry.id   b640a2dd4d3202f99a336a9a529e99de
#
_cell.length_a   1.000
_cell.length_b   1.000
_cell.length_c   1.000
_cell.angle_alpha   90.00
_cell.angle_beta   90.00
_cell.angle_gamma   90.00
#
_symmetry.space_group_name_H-M   'P 1'
#
loop_
_entity.id
_entity.type
_entity.pdbx_description
1 polymer ?
#
loop_
_entity_poly.entity_id
_entity_poly.type
_entity_poly.pdbx_seq_one_letter_code
_entity_poly.pdbx_strand_id
1 'polypeptide(L)'
;PDSNVYVGTEYLHYLDRYFSSQPIDSSERLKFVLAAYNAGPGHVLDAIRLANKYGKDATLWDNNVDYYLLHKNEPEYYRDPLSKNGYCNGRQTYKYVRQVLETYNNYKNIKQ
;
A
#
# COMPACT_ATOMS: atom_id res chain seq x y z
N PRO A 1 0.11 24.16 -4.13
CA PRO A 1 1.39 24.62 -3.59
C PRO A 1 1.57 24.21 -2.15
N ASP A 2 1.94 25.15 -1.29
CA ASP A 2 2.35 24.81 0.07
C ASP A 2 1.26 24.11 0.88
N SER A 3 0.01 24.57 0.77
CA SER A 3 -1.08 23.97 1.55
C SER A 3 -1.34 22.53 1.12
N ASN A 4 -1.23 22.22 -0.17
CA ASN A 4 -1.42 20.86 -0.65
C ASN A 4 -0.31 19.93 -0.18
N VAL A 5 0.94 20.41 -0.20
CA VAL A 5 2.07 19.64 0.30
C VAL A 5 1.91 19.39 1.79
N TYR A 6 1.51 20.41 2.53
CA TYR A 6 1.34 20.29 3.98
C TYR A 6 0.24 19.28 4.33
N VAL A 7 -0.91 19.34 3.64
CA VAL A 7 -2.01 18.41 3.87
C VAL A 7 -1.58 16.99 3.56
N GLY A 8 -0.86 16.81 2.44
CA GLY A 8 -0.34 15.50 2.07
C GLY A 8 0.60 14.94 3.14
N THR A 9 1.45 15.79 3.71
CA THR A 9 2.37 15.38 4.76
C THR A 9 1.63 14.95 6.01
N GLU A 10 0.60 15.69 6.41
CA GLU A 10 -0.20 15.32 7.57
C GLU A 10 -0.92 13.99 7.36
N TYR A 11 -1.45 13.76 6.17
CA TYR A 11 -2.12 12.51 5.86
C TYR A 11 -1.13 11.34 5.86
N LEU A 12 0.08 11.55 5.32
CA LEU A 12 1.12 10.53 5.38
C LEU A 12 1.48 10.18 6.82
N HIS A 13 1.58 11.16 7.71
CA HIS A 13 1.83 10.92 9.13
C HIS A 13 0.70 10.11 9.75
N TYR A 14 -0.53 10.44 9.40
CA TYR A 14 -1.68 9.68 9.88
C TYR A 14 -1.60 8.22 9.44
N LEU A 15 -1.32 7.99 8.16
CA LEU A 15 -1.21 6.63 7.64
C LEU A 15 -0.05 5.86 8.27
N ASP A 16 1.08 6.54 8.48
CA ASP A 16 2.22 5.90 9.12
C ASP A 16 1.87 5.46 10.54
N ARG A 17 1.21 6.31 11.31
CA ARG A 17 0.75 5.95 12.65
C ARG A 17 -0.23 4.80 12.60
N TYR A 18 -1.16 4.84 11.66
CA TYR A 18 -2.15 3.78 11.52
C TYR A 18 -1.49 2.43 11.26
N PHE A 19 -0.58 2.38 10.29
CA PHE A 19 0.07 1.11 9.93
C PHE A 19 1.12 0.68 10.95
N SER A 20 1.62 1.59 11.76
CA SER A 20 2.53 1.20 12.84
C SER A 20 1.83 0.38 13.93
N SER A 21 0.50 0.49 14.00
CA SER A 21 -0.29 -0.28 14.97
C SER A 21 -0.79 -1.60 14.39
N GLN A 22 -0.55 -1.86 13.11
CA GLN A 22 -0.97 -3.10 12.46
C GLN A 22 0.14 -4.15 12.53
N PRO A 23 -0.20 -5.44 12.41
CA PRO A 23 0.81 -6.51 12.42
C PRO A 23 1.53 -6.58 11.08
N ILE A 24 2.38 -5.60 10.83
CA ILE A 24 3.15 -5.45 9.60
C ILE A 24 4.62 -5.35 9.99
N ASP A 25 5.48 -6.00 9.21
CA ASP A 25 6.92 -5.90 9.42
C ASP A 25 7.34 -4.43 9.30
N SER A 26 8.08 -3.93 10.29
CA SER A 26 8.42 -2.50 10.33
C SER A 26 9.24 -2.05 9.12
N SER A 27 10.05 -2.95 8.55
CA SER A 27 10.85 -2.64 7.36
C SER A 27 9.99 -2.51 6.11
N GLU A 28 8.76 -3.02 6.14
CA GLU A 28 7.84 -2.99 5.01
C GLU A 28 6.79 -1.87 5.13
N ARG A 29 6.68 -1.25 6.30
CA ARG A 29 5.59 -0.32 6.60
C ARG A 29 5.46 0.81 5.57
N LEU A 30 6.58 1.36 5.11
CA LEU A 30 6.55 2.47 4.15
C LEU A 30 5.78 2.09 2.88
N LYS A 31 5.93 0.86 2.43
CA LYS A 31 5.24 0.39 1.22
C LYS A 31 3.73 0.39 1.41
N PHE A 32 3.26 -0.07 2.58
CA PHE A 32 1.84 -0.04 2.91
C PHE A 32 1.32 1.39 2.98
N VAL A 33 2.09 2.29 3.58
CA VAL A 33 1.71 3.70 3.71
C VAL A 33 1.58 4.35 2.34
N LEU A 34 2.56 4.13 1.45
CA LEU A 34 2.53 4.71 0.11
C LEU A 34 1.36 4.16 -0.70
N ALA A 35 1.09 2.87 -0.60
CA ALA A 35 -0.04 2.27 -1.30
C ALA A 35 -1.36 2.85 -0.79
N ALA A 36 -1.49 3.01 0.52
CA ALA A 36 -2.70 3.58 1.10
C ALA A 36 -2.86 5.06 0.74
N TYR A 37 -1.76 5.79 0.63
CA TYR A 37 -1.81 7.19 0.20
C TYR A 37 -2.37 7.30 -1.22
N ASN A 38 -1.97 6.39 -2.09
CA ASN A 38 -2.37 6.43 -3.50
C ASN A 38 -3.76 5.82 -3.74
N ALA A 39 -4.03 4.67 -3.16
CA ALA A 39 -5.26 3.92 -3.45
C ALA A 39 -6.34 4.07 -2.37
N GLY A 40 -5.96 4.50 -1.18
CA GLY A 40 -6.85 4.52 -0.03
C GLY A 40 -6.57 3.36 0.91
N PRO A 41 -6.63 3.62 2.24
CA PRO A 41 -6.31 2.58 3.22
C PRO A 41 -7.29 1.40 3.18
N GLY A 42 -8.54 1.63 2.80
CA GLY A 42 -9.52 0.54 2.71
C GLY A 42 -9.11 -0.53 1.72
N HIS A 43 -8.58 -0.12 0.56
CA HIS A 43 -8.14 -1.09 -0.44
C HIS A 43 -6.92 -1.88 0.03
N VAL A 44 -6.02 -1.23 0.76
CA VAL A 44 -4.86 -1.91 1.32
C VAL A 44 -5.30 -2.94 2.37
N LEU A 45 -6.27 -2.58 3.21
CA LEU A 45 -6.82 -3.51 4.19
C LEU A 45 -7.49 -4.71 3.52
N ASP A 46 -8.21 -4.48 2.42
CA ASP A 46 -8.78 -5.57 1.63
C ASP A 46 -7.67 -6.52 1.15
N ALA A 47 -6.59 -5.95 0.63
CA ALA A 47 -5.48 -6.76 0.12
C ALA A 47 -4.81 -7.56 1.23
N ILE A 48 -4.70 -7.00 2.43
CA ILE A 48 -4.18 -7.72 3.59
C ILE A 48 -5.06 -8.92 3.93
N ARG A 49 -6.38 -8.71 3.94
CA ARG A 49 -7.31 -9.80 4.23
C ARG A 49 -7.25 -10.90 3.19
N LEU A 50 -7.13 -10.52 1.91
CA LEU A 50 -7.00 -11.49 0.83
C LEU A 50 -5.69 -12.27 0.92
N ALA A 51 -4.60 -11.57 1.25
CA ALA A 51 -3.31 -12.25 1.43
C ALA A 51 -3.40 -13.32 2.52
N ASN A 52 -4.03 -13.00 3.63
CA ASN A 52 -4.26 -13.97 4.70
C ASN A 52 -5.09 -15.14 4.22
N LYS A 53 -6.17 -14.87 3.48
CA LYS A 53 -7.05 -15.92 2.98
C LYS A 53 -6.31 -16.90 2.08
N TYR A 54 -5.41 -16.40 1.24
CA TYR A 54 -4.71 -17.23 0.25
C TYR A 54 -3.37 -17.74 0.76
N GLY A 55 -3.11 -17.64 2.05
CA GLY A 55 -1.94 -18.25 2.66
C GLY A 55 -0.64 -17.52 2.44
N LYS A 56 -0.71 -16.24 2.08
CA LYS A 56 0.48 -15.40 1.94
C LYS A 56 0.79 -14.71 3.26
N ASP A 57 1.99 -14.14 3.35
CA ASP A 57 2.41 -13.43 4.54
C ASP A 57 1.89 -11.99 4.48
N ALA A 58 0.82 -11.72 5.21
CA ALA A 58 0.17 -10.40 5.19
C ALA A 58 0.97 -9.33 5.93
N THR A 59 2.09 -9.70 6.57
CA THR A 59 2.99 -8.72 7.20
C THR A 59 4.01 -8.16 6.22
N LEU A 60 4.09 -8.73 5.01
CA LEU A 60 5.05 -8.35 3.98
C LEU A 60 4.33 -7.81 2.76
N TRP A 61 4.95 -6.82 2.11
CA TRP A 61 4.38 -6.21 0.92
C TRP A 61 4.72 -6.98 -0.35
N ASP A 62 6.03 -7.10 -0.67
CA ASP A 62 6.48 -7.67 -1.94
C ASP A 62 6.12 -9.14 -2.06
N ASN A 63 5.47 -9.49 -3.17
CA ASN A 63 5.05 -10.86 -3.49
C ASN A 63 4.03 -11.43 -2.50
N ASN A 64 3.44 -10.58 -1.69
CA ASN A 64 2.44 -10.95 -0.71
C ASN A 64 1.23 -10.03 -0.84
N VAL A 65 1.19 -8.95 -0.08
CA VAL A 65 0.02 -8.06 -0.10
C VAL A 65 -0.11 -7.32 -1.43
N ASP A 66 1.01 -6.94 -2.05
CA ASP A 66 0.99 -6.20 -3.31
C ASP A 66 0.27 -6.97 -4.43
N TYR A 67 0.38 -8.29 -4.43
CA TYR A 67 -0.30 -9.12 -5.43
C TYR A 67 -1.81 -8.91 -5.39
N TYR A 68 -2.39 -8.88 -4.19
CA TYR A 68 -3.84 -8.79 -4.07
C TYR A 68 -4.35 -7.38 -4.32
N LEU A 69 -3.54 -6.36 -4.06
CA LEU A 69 -3.90 -5.02 -4.47
C LEU A 69 -3.84 -4.89 -5.99
N LEU A 70 -2.77 -5.41 -6.61
CA LEU A 70 -2.59 -5.37 -8.05
C LEU A 70 -3.76 -6.05 -8.78
N HIS A 71 -4.24 -7.15 -8.26
CA HIS A 71 -5.28 -7.94 -8.89
C HIS A 71 -6.70 -7.60 -8.43
N LYS A 72 -6.88 -6.53 -7.66
CA LYS A 72 -8.19 -6.11 -7.19
C LYS A 72 -9.08 -5.54 -8.28
N ASN A 73 -8.60 -5.50 -9.51
CA ASN A 73 -9.42 -5.18 -10.67
C ASN A 73 -10.14 -6.43 -11.25
N GLU A 74 -9.83 -7.60 -10.71
CA GLU A 74 -10.41 -8.85 -11.19
C GLU A 74 -11.58 -9.27 -10.28
N PRO A 75 -12.71 -9.69 -10.86
CA PRO A 75 -13.89 -10.04 -10.07
C PRO A 75 -13.64 -11.08 -9.00
N GLU A 76 -12.73 -12.01 -9.24
CA GLU A 76 -12.36 -13.03 -8.26
C GLU A 76 -11.95 -12.39 -6.95
N TYR A 77 -11.27 -11.24 -7.00
CA TYR A 77 -10.74 -10.59 -5.82
C TYR A 77 -11.61 -9.43 -5.34
N TYR A 78 -12.09 -8.56 -6.25
CA TYR A 78 -12.83 -7.41 -5.77
C TYR A 78 -14.26 -7.77 -5.33
N ARG A 79 -14.79 -8.91 -5.76
CA ARG A 79 -16.11 -9.40 -5.34
C ARG A 79 -16.03 -10.34 -4.15
N ASP A 80 -14.83 -10.69 -3.70
CA ASP A 80 -14.68 -11.52 -2.50
C ASP A 80 -15.31 -10.79 -1.32
N PRO A 81 -16.04 -11.52 -0.44
CA PRO A 81 -16.66 -10.89 0.74
C PRO A 81 -15.67 -10.13 1.62
N LEU A 82 -14.38 -10.50 1.58
CA LEU A 82 -13.36 -9.80 2.36
C LEU A 82 -12.96 -8.47 1.73
N SER A 83 -13.27 -8.27 0.45
CA SER A 83 -12.98 -7.02 -0.26
C SER A 83 -14.10 -6.02 -0.02
N LYS A 84 -14.10 -5.42 1.16
CA LYS A 84 -15.16 -4.53 1.59
C LYS A 84 -15.23 -3.23 0.82
N ASN A 85 -14.15 -2.88 0.13
CA ASN A 85 -14.05 -1.62 -0.61
C ASN A 85 -14.15 -1.80 -2.13
N GLY A 86 -14.34 -3.03 -2.59
CA GLY A 86 -14.63 -3.32 -3.99
C GLY A 86 -13.47 -3.14 -4.95
N TYR A 87 -13.81 -2.74 -6.17
CA TYR A 87 -12.86 -2.60 -7.27
C TYR A 87 -11.77 -1.57 -6.98
N CYS A 88 -10.54 -1.89 -7.41
CA CYS A 88 -9.41 -0.97 -7.32
C CYS A 88 -8.52 -1.17 -8.54
N ASN A 89 -8.05 -0.06 -9.14
CA ASN A 89 -7.05 -0.14 -10.19
C ASN A 89 -5.67 -0.22 -9.55
N GLY A 90 -5.35 -1.42 -9.08
CA GLY A 90 -4.13 -1.65 -8.30
C GLY A 90 -2.84 -1.51 -9.09
N ARG A 91 -2.92 -1.61 -10.43
CA ARG A 91 -1.74 -1.47 -11.27
C ARG A 91 -1.13 -0.07 -11.12
N GLN A 92 -1.97 0.96 -11.09
CA GLN A 92 -1.50 2.34 -10.93
C GLN A 92 -0.80 2.50 -9.57
N THR A 93 -1.39 1.96 -8.52
CA THR A 93 -0.82 2.04 -7.18
C THR A 93 0.49 1.26 -7.09
N TYR A 94 0.53 0.07 -7.69
CA TYR A 94 1.72 -0.75 -7.71
C TYR A 94 2.89 0.01 -8.35
N LYS A 95 2.65 0.66 -9.49
CA LYS A 95 3.67 1.47 -10.14
C LYS A 95 4.09 2.67 -9.31
N TYR A 96 3.13 3.32 -8.66
CA TYR A 96 3.40 4.48 -7.82
C TYR A 96 4.36 4.12 -6.69
N VAL A 97 4.08 3.03 -5.99
CA VAL A 97 4.93 2.60 -4.87
C VAL A 97 6.35 2.31 -5.36
N ARG A 98 6.47 1.59 -6.47
CA ARG A 98 7.78 1.27 -7.02
C ARG A 98 8.55 2.53 -7.44
N GLN A 99 7.87 3.48 -8.07
CA GLN A 99 8.48 4.72 -8.53
C GLN A 99 9.01 5.55 -7.36
N VAL A 100 8.20 5.68 -6.30
CA VAL A 100 8.61 6.45 -5.13
C VAL A 100 9.82 5.81 -4.47
N LEU A 101 9.80 4.48 -4.31
CA LEU A 101 10.92 3.77 -3.70
C LEU A 101 12.19 3.87 -4.52
N GLU A 102 12.09 3.77 -5.85
CA GLU A 102 13.26 3.93 -6.72
C GLU A 102 13.85 5.31 -6.61
N THR A 103 12.99 6.33 -6.63
CA THR A 103 13.44 7.71 -6.50
C THR A 103 14.14 7.92 -5.15
N TYR A 104 13.58 7.40 -4.08
CA TYR A 104 14.17 7.50 -2.76
C TYR A 104 15.54 6.82 -2.71
N ASN A 105 15.64 5.63 -3.27
CA ASN A 105 16.90 4.88 -3.28
C ASN A 105 17.97 5.58 -4.11
N ASN A 106 17.58 6.14 -5.26
CA ASN A 106 18.51 6.89 -6.09
C ASN A 106 19.01 8.13 -5.35
N TYR A 107 18.13 8.83 -4.68
CA TYR A 107 18.49 10.00 -3.90
C TYR A 107 19.48 9.63 -2.78
N LYS A 108 19.21 8.54 -2.09
CA LYS A 108 20.11 8.05 -1.04
C LYS A 108 21.50 7.73 -1.58
N ASN A 109 21.55 7.07 -2.73
CA ASN A 109 22.82 6.70 -3.34
C ASN A 109 23.65 7.91 -3.76
N ILE A 110 22.97 8.93 -4.27
CA ILE A 110 23.64 10.18 -4.66
C ILE A 110 24.22 10.88 -3.41
N LYS A 111 23.49 10.84 -2.31
CA LYS A 111 23.91 11.48 -1.06
C LYS A 111 25.11 10.79 -0.43
N GLN A 112 25.28 9.51 -0.69
CA GLN A 112 26.40 8.76 -0.17
C GLN A 112 27.63 8.92 -1.05
#